data_7b126f5f8b00ee20c47a5197881f4c9e
#
_entry.id   7b126f5f8b00ee20c47a5197881f4c9e
#
_cell.length_a   1.000
_cell.length_b   1.000
_cell.length_c   1.000
_cell.angle_alpha   90.00
_cell.angle_beta   90.00
_cell.angle_gamma   90.00
#
_symmetry.space_group_name_H-M   'P 1'
#
loop_
_entity.id
_entity.type
_entity.pdbx_description
1 polymer ?
#
loop_
_entity_poly.entity_id
_entity_poly.type
_entity_poly.pdbx_seq_one_letter_code
_entity_poly.pdbx_strand_id
1 'polypeptide(L)'
;MVELLKINLCHCHIRTRQCVFDQTQQTANNSRGFRPEPPNVPAGLTHCCAPTNSFDSQRQPSPRIIFPPVTNLEPAQHFAQKTNSALTDGTFIRLVMSRPVSKELPQKIMARLVRLRGVPNLSLTLRNSTQDMTKNLLMPQVADWLKEQLGEAFRSALLCTTTRDWQFISNEAGVARLVDHKPSETQLLSQDHDKKAFGMLDSSAADWLHGLEILDRDGRVRASMADKHRQINHYLEIVSHLAKDCGWTESLKHDSPLRFADMGCGKGYLTFGLWHLITRLQKQAVRVVGVEARPDLVHTTNKLAKQIGANGLEFVQGDIATVKLPPLDALIALHACNTATDDAIKRGIESGAKLIVVAPCCHKELRPQLGKPEPLAAVLRHGLMEERMAEWATDGLRALFLEWAGYRTKIMEFVSGEHTPKNLMIAAVREREAFVDESARKRILELKLFLGVEHCALDGLLAECSRTRAQQGGPSKDPQTNQTL
;
A
#
# COMPACT_ATOMS: atom_id res chain seq x y z
N MET A 1 19.89 20.99 -24.80
CA MET A 1 20.57 20.66 -23.55
C MET A 1 19.66 19.71 -22.83
N VAL A 2 19.68 18.46 -23.33
CA VAL A 2 18.87 17.33 -22.89
C VAL A 2 19.86 16.26 -22.49
N GLU A 3 20.13 16.08 -21.22
CA GLU A 3 20.75 14.88 -20.64
C GLU A 3 20.66 14.97 -19.12
N LEU A 4 20.30 13.84 -18.52
CA LEU A 4 20.29 13.51 -17.11
C LEU A 4 18.89 13.26 -16.50
N LEU A 5 18.29 12.19 -16.99
CA LEU A 5 17.36 11.36 -16.21
C LEU A 5 17.70 9.88 -16.48
N LYS A 6 18.87 9.45 -16.00
CA LYS A 6 19.19 8.02 -15.85
C LYS A 6 18.96 7.63 -14.40
N ILE A 7 17.72 7.37 -14.08
CA ILE A 7 17.34 6.54 -12.94
C ILE A 7 17.77 5.12 -13.28
N ASN A 8 18.51 4.48 -12.39
CA ASN A 8 18.96 3.08 -12.51
C ASN A 8 17.75 2.14 -12.66
N LEU A 9 17.27 2.01 -13.87
CA LEU A 9 16.49 0.88 -14.33
C LEU A 9 17.47 -0.24 -14.66
N CYS A 10 17.24 -1.42 -14.13
CA CYS A 10 17.92 -2.64 -14.49
C CYS A 10 18.16 -2.69 -16.00
N HIS A 11 19.42 -2.71 -16.42
CA HIS A 11 19.79 -2.92 -17.81
C HIS A 11 19.44 -4.35 -18.21
N CYS A 12 18.23 -4.54 -18.71
CA CYS A 12 17.91 -5.71 -19.50
C CYS A 12 18.16 -5.35 -20.96
N HIS A 13 19.23 -5.86 -21.53
CA HIS A 13 19.55 -5.74 -22.96
C HIS A 13 18.40 -6.32 -23.78
N ILE A 14 17.60 -5.45 -24.35
CA ILE A 14 16.71 -5.80 -25.45
C ILE A 14 17.54 -5.63 -26.73
N ARG A 15 17.95 -6.75 -27.33
CA ARG A 15 18.41 -6.78 -28.73
C ARG A 15 17.20 -6.50 -29.61
N THR A 16 17.04 -5.25 -30.03
CA THR A 16 16.20 -4.88 -31.16
C THR A 16 16.80 -5.44 -32.44
N ARG A 17 16.13 -6.41 -33.06
CA ARG A 17 16.34 -6.74 -34.47
C ARG A 17 15.77 -5.56 -35.27
N GLN A 18 16.67 -4.80 -35.88
CA GLN A 18 16.38 -3.84 -36.94
C GLN A 18 15.91 -4.61 -38.18
N CYS A 19 14.64 -4.47 -38.56
CA CYS A 19 14.20 -4.74 -39.93
C CYS A 19 14.50 -3.49 -40.74
N VAL A 20 15.49 -3.61 -41.58
CA VAL A 20 15.82 -2.66 -42.65
C VAL A 20 14.72 -2.76 -43.70
N PHE A 21 13.96 -1.71 -43.93
CA PHE A 21 13.14 -1.54 -45.13
C PHE A 21 13.94 -0.69 -46.13
N ASP A 22 14.35 -1.34 -47.19
CA ASP A 22 15.03 -0.75 -48.33
C ASP A 22 14.03 0.00 -49.20
N GLN A 23 14.28 1.30 -49.40
CA GLN A 23 13.55 2.13 -50.39
C GLN A 23 14.32 2.03 -51.71
N THR A 24 13.72 1.40 -52.71
CA THR A 24 14.09 1.62 -54.11
C THR A 24 12.89 2.20 -54.85
N GLN A 25 13.10 3.42 -55.31
CA GLN A 25 12.26 4.11 -56.31
C GLN A 25 12.26 3.32 -57.61
N GLN A 26 11.10 3.20 -58.27
CA GLN A 26 10.99 3.36 -59.73
C GLN A 26 9.59 3.72 -60.16
N THR A 27 9.58 4.74 -60.94
CA THR A 27 8.66 5.49 -61.77
C THR A 27 7.74 4.67 -62.70
N ALA A 28 6.59 5.25 -62.92
CA ALA A 28 5.90 5.45 -64.23
C ALA A 28 4.59 4.69 -64.50
N ASN A 29 3.57 5.51 -64.66
CA ASN A 29 2.57 5.54 -65.75
C ASN A 29 1.28 4.68 -65.74
N ASN A 30 0.23 5.47 -65.74
CA ASN A 30 -0.97 5.38 -66.61
C ASN A 30 -2.23 4.60 -66.14
N SER A 31 -3.23 5.45 -65.92
CA SER A 31 -4.56 5.47 -66.54
C SER A 31 -5.71 4.66 -65.96
N ARG A 32 -6.80 5.43 -65.79
CA ARG A 32 -8.25 5.07 -65.75
C ARG A 32 -8.77 4.44 -64.48
N GLY A 33 -9.43 5.12 -63.58
CA GLY A 33 -10.84 5.56 -63.85
C GLY A 33 -11.80 4.53 -63.31
N PHE A 34 -12.23 4.73 -62.04
CA PHE A 34 -13.59 4.29 -61.59
C PHE A 34 -13.93 4.99 -60.28
N ARG A 35 -14.92 5.86 -60.32
CA ARG A 35 -15.65 6.32 -59.14
C ARG A 35 -16.86 5.42 -58.99
N PRO A 36 -17.25 4.98 -57.79
CA PRO A 36 -18.63 4.65 -57.52
C PRO A 36 -19.36 5.79 -56.81
N GLU A 37 -20.53 6.11 -57.36
CA GLU A 37 -21.54 7.02 -56.81
C GLU A 37 -22.17 6.48 -55.50
N PRO A 38 -22.70 7.39 -54.66
CA PRO A 38 -23.50 7.01 -53.50
C PRO A 38 -24.97 6.77 -53.88
N PRO A 39 -25.69 5.88 -53.13
CA PRO A 39 -27.09 5.60 -53.46
C PRO A 39 -28.05 6.71 -53.00
N ASN A 40 -29.07 6.91 -53.83
CA ASN A 40 -30.22 7.78 -53.73
C ASN A 40 -31.02 7.70 -52.45
N VAL A 41 -31.39 8.89 -51.93
CA VAL A 41 -32.50 9.06 -51.00
C VAL A 41 -33.62 9.81 -51.76
N PRO A 42 -34.88 9.38 -51.72
CA PRO A 42 -35.97 10.08 -52.38
C PRO A 42 -36.45 11.27 -51.57
N ALA A 43 -36.72 12.35 -52.34
CA ALA A 43 -37.27 13.62 -51.90
C ALA A 43 -38.79 13.48 -51.59
N GLY A 44 -39.24 14.31 -50.64
CA GLY A 44 -40.67 14.53 -50.43
C GLY A 44 -41.00 15.58 -49.39
N LEU A 45 -41.24 16.82 -49.90
CA LEU A 45 -42.16 17.86 -49.42
C LEU A 45 -41.71 18.76 -48.24
N THR A 46 -41.18 19.90 -48.52
CA THR A 46 -41.73 21.29 -48.73
C THR A 46 -42.57 21.85 -47.59
N HIS A 47 -42.13 22.92 -47.11
CA HIS A 47 -42.66 24.24 -46.84
C HIS A 47 -42.50 24.73 -45.40
N CYS A 48 -41.75 25.71 -45.26
CA CYS A 48 -41.97 27.15 -45.07
C CYS A 48 -41.86 27.71 -43.66
N CYS A 49 -41.08 28.77 -43.61
CA CYS A 49 -41.19 29.94 -42.75
C CYS A 49 -40.66 29.91 -41.33
N ALA A 50 -39.52 30.53 -41.16
CA ALA A 50 -39.24 31.31 -39.94
C ALA A 50 -40.21 32.52 -39.87
N PRO A 51 -40.50 32.98 -38.64
CA PRO A 51 -39.75 34.11 -38.15
C PRO A 51 -39.48 34.15 -36.62
N THR A 52 -38.34 34.76 -36.31
CA THR A 52 -38.05 35.77 -35.27
C THR A 52 -38.69 35.71 -33.88
N ASN A 53 -37.77 35.74 -32.91
CA ASN A 53 -37.83 36.46 -31.65
C ASN A 53 -38.88 36.09 -30.59
N SER A 54 -38.40 35.50 -29.49
CA SER A 54 -38.37 36.29 -28.23
C SER A 54 -37.77 35.41 -27.13
N PHE A 55 -36.75 35.96 -26.50
CA PHE A 55 -36.27 35.52 -25.19
C PHE A 55 -37.46 35.60 -24.23
N ASP A 56 -37.94 34.46 -23.74
CA ASP A 56 -38.77 34.43 -22.54
C ASP A 56 -38.12 33.55 -21.48
N SER A 57 -37.60 34.29 -20.50
CA SER A 57 -36.98 33.81 -19.29
C SER A 57 -38.05 33.28 -18.34
N GLN A 58 -38.43 31.99 -18.48
CA GLN A 58 -39.13 31.26 -17.45
C GLN A 58 -38.56 29.84 -17.34
N ARG A 59 -37.35 29.71 -16.74
CA ARG A 59 -36.99 28.49 -16.09
C ARG A 59 -37.80 28.40 -14.80
N GLN A 60 -38.84 27.60 -14.79
CA GLN A 60 -39.49 27.16 -13.55
C GLN A 60 -38.41 26.50 -12.67
N PRO A 61 -38.30 26.86 -11.39
CA PRO A 61 -37.40 26.16 -10.46
C PRO A 61 -37.91 24.71 -10.33
N SER A 62 -37.00 23.77 -10.49
CA SER A 62 -37.21 22.36 -10.18
C SER A 62 -37.93 22.24 -8.85
N PRO A 63 -38.89 21.33 -8.68
CA PRO A 63 -39.63 21.18 -7.41
C PRO A 63 -38.60 20.91 -6.31
N ARG A 64 -38.49 21.84 -5.35
CA ARG A 64 -37.81 21.58 -4.09
C ARG A 64 -38.56 20.41 -3.45
N ILE A 65 -37.88 19.28 -3.32
CA ILE A 65 -38.35 18.16 -2.51
C ILE A 65 -38.34 18.70 -1.07
N ILE A 66 -39.53 19.13 -0.59
CA ILE A 66 -39.73 19.53 0.80
C ILE A 66 -39.80 18.23 1.58
N PHE A 67 -38.68 17.85 2.20
CA PHE A 67 -38.70 16.79 3.21
C PHE A 67 -39.51 17.28 4.41
N PRO A 68 -40.29 16.42 5.09
CA PRO A 68 -41.02 16.81 6.29
C PRO A 68 -40.03 17.33 7.35
N PRO A 69 -40.30 18.46 8.01
CA PRO A 69 -39.42 19.03 9.02
C PRO A 69 -39.17 18.03 10.14
N VAL A 70 -37.93 17.97 10.63
CA VAL A 70 -37.55 17.18 11.81
C VAL A 70 -38.38 17.66 13.00
N THR A 71 -39.30 16.81 13.46
CA THR A 71 -40.28 17.19 14.51
C THR A 71 -39.67 17.26 15.91
N ASN A 72 -38.37 16.93 16.08
CA ASN A 72 -37.67 16.99 17.37
C ASN A 72 -36.23 17.48 17.22
N LEU A 73 -36.03 18.79 17.26
CA LEU A 73 -34.74 19.48 17.15
C LEU A 73 -33.85 19.36 18.41
N GLU A 74 -34.40 18.97 19.55
CA GLU A 74 -33.62 18.90 20.81
C GLU A 74 -32.40 17.97 20.73
N PRO A 75 -32.48 16.71 20.21
CA PRO A 75 -31.32 15.85 20.14
C PRO A 75 -30.18 16.39 19.24
N ALA A 76 -30.51 17.07 18.14
CA ALA A 76 -29.51 17.68 17.24
C ALA A 76 -28.85 18.90 17.91
N GLN A 77 -29.65 19.74 18.63
CA GLN A 77 -29.13 20.87 19.39
C GLN A 77 -28.22 20.40 20.52
N HIS A 78 -28.61 19.36 21.26
CA HIS A 78 -27.79 18.78 22.32
C HIS A 78 -26.50 18.18 21.77
N PHE A 79 -26.55 17.50 20.64
CA PHE A 79 -25.34 16.97 19.98
C PHE A 79 -24.38 18.09 19.56
N ALA A 80 -24.91 19.20 19.00
CA ALA A 80 -24.10 20.36 18.62
C ALA A 80 -23.48 21.03 19.86
N GLN A 81 -24.23 21.14 20.98
CA GLN A 81 -23.70 21.64 22.24
C GLN A 81 -22.60 20.75 22.81
N LYS A 82 -22.78 19.41 22.82
CA LYS A 82 -21.73 18.45 23.25
C LYS A 82 -20.49 18.57 22.42
N THR A 83 -20.63 18.73 21.07
CA THR A 83 -19.49 18.93 20.16
C THR A 83 -18.78 20.25 20.50
N ASN A 84 -19.50 21.35 20.70
CA ASN A 84 -18.91 22.65 21.05
C ASN A 84 -18.18 22.60 22.40
N SER A 85 -18.80 21.99 23.42
CA SER A 85 -18.13 21.77 24.72
C SER A 85 -16.85 20.96 24.55
N ALA A 86 -16.89 19.85 23.85
CA ALA A 86 -15.69 19.01 23.62
C ALA A 86 -14.55 19.75 22.89
N LEU A 87 -14.90 20.64 21.95
CA LEU A 87 -13.92 21.49 21.25
C LEU A 87 -13.33 22.55 22.19
N THR A 88 -14.13 23.12 23.10
CA THR A 88 -13.71 24.14 24.07
C THR A 88 -12.88 23.54 25.20
N ASP A 89 -13.31 22.38 25.71
CA ASP A 89 -12.67 21.69 26.84
C ASP A 89 -11.44 20.88 26.44
N GLY A 90 -11.15 20.84 25.13
CA GLY A 90 -9.99 20.12 24.59
C GLY A 90 -10.14 18.59 24.65
N THR A 91 -11.36 18.06 24.81
CA THR A 91 -11.63 16.60 24.85
C THR A 91 -12.00 16.02 23.49
N PHE A 92 -12.18 16.86 22.46
CA PHE A 92 -12.60 16.46 21.12
C PHE A 92 -11.52 15.61 20.42
N ILE A 93 -11.90 14.43 19.95
CA ILE A 93 -11.03 13.56 19.15
C ILE A 93 -11.40 13.65 17.67
N ARG A 94 -12.64 13.28 17.34
CA ARG A 94 -13.16 13.31 15.96
C ARG A 94 -14.69 13.34 15.95
N LEU A 95 -15.22 13.75 14.78
CA LEU A 95 -16.65 13.67 14.50
C LEU A 95 -16.83 12.97 13.15
N VAL A 96 -17.81 12.09 13.07
CA VAL A 96 -18.14 11.34 11.85
C VAL A 96 -19.63 11.46 11.60
N MET A 97 -20.03 11.92 10.40
CA MET A 97 -21.42 11.87 9.93
C MET A 97 -21.56 10.86 8.82
N SER A 98 -22.66 10.14 8.81
CA SER A 98 -22.98 9.06 7.89
C SER A 98 -24.49 8.91 7.68
N ARG A 99 -24.91 8.04 6.79
CA ARG A 99 -26.30 7.82 6.38
C ARG A 99 -26.92 9.11 5.81
N PRO A 100 -26.41 9.59 4.66
CA PRO A 100 -26.99 10.77 4.00
C PRO A 100 -28.44 10.52 3.61
N VAL A 101 -29.26 11.54 3.61
CA VAL A 101 -30.68 11.47 3.23
C VAL A 101 -30.87 11.42 1.71
N SER A 102 -29.87 11.86 0.93
CA SER A 102 -29.86 11.86 -0.53
C SER A 102 -28.54 11.33 -1.08
N LYS A 103 -28.58 10.70 -2.26
CA LYS A 103 -27.38 10.22 -2.99
C LYS A 103 -26.49 11.36 -3.53
N GLU A 104 -26.99 12.58 -3.57
CA GLU A 104 -26.24 13.78 -3.99
C GLU A 104 -25.33 14.30 -2.89
N LEU A 105 -25.56 13.90 -1.65
CA LEU A 105 -24.74 14.26 -0.51
C LEU A 105 -23.52 13.34 -0.39
N PRO A 106 -22.42 13.79 0.27
CA PRO A 106 -21.29 12.93 0.58
C PRO A 106 -21.74 11.68 1.35
N GLN A 107 -21.17 10.52 1.03
CA GLN A 107 -21.48 9.26 1.71
C GLN A 107 -21.11 9.34 3.20
N LYS A 108 -20.07 10.10 3.51
CA LYS A 108 -19.54 10.26 4.87
C LYS A 108 -18.82 11.60 4.99
N ILE A 109 -18.96 12.25 6.14
CA ILE A 109 -18.12 13.40 6.53
C ILE A 109 -17.31 12.99 7.76
N MET A 110 -16.01 13.18 7.70
CA MET A 110 -15.11 13.01 8.84
C MET A 110 -14.53 14.36 9.22
N ALA A 111 -14.61 14.72 10.49
CA ALA A 111 -14.11 15.98 10.99
C ALA A 111 -13.05 15.78 12.07
N ARG A 112 -11.96 16.54 11.96
CA ARG A 112 -10.88 16.58 12.95
C ARG A 112 -10.48 18.02 13.26
N LEU A 113 -9.99 18.25 14.47
CA LEU A 113 -9.44 19.54 14.86
C LEU A 113 -8.04 19.71 14.22
N VAL A 114 -7.79 20.86 13.59
CA VAL A 114 -6.52 21.23 12.99
C VAL A 114 -6.18 22.66 13.30
N ARG A 115 -4.88 23.00 13.33
CA ARG A 115 -4.41 24.39 13.40
C ARG A 115 -3.91 24.85 12.05
N LEU A 116 -4.59 25.83 11.45
CA LEU A 116 -4.17 26.45 10.20
C LEU A 116 -3.59 27.83 10.52
N ARG A 117 -2.29 28.03 10.25
CA ARG A 117 -1.58 29.27 10.59
C ARG A 117 -1.77 29.70 12.04
N GLY A 118 -1.75 28.72 12.97
CA GLY A 118 -1.95 28.94 14.40
C GLY A 118 -3.41 29.07 14.86
N VAL A 119 -4.38 29.19 13.95
CA VAL A 119 -5.82 29.31 14.28
C VAL A 119 -6.47 27.93 14.28
N PRO A 120 -7.22 27.56 15.34
CA PRO A 120 -7.95 26.28 15.36
C PRO A 120 -9.10 26.28 14.36
N ASN A 121 -9.21 25.21 13.57
CA ASN A 121 -10.24 24.98 12.58
C ASN A 121 -10.75 23.54 12.70
N LEU A 122 -12.00 23.29 12.36
CA LEU A 122 -12.53 21.95 12.16
C LEU A 122 -12.37 21.57 10.67
N SER A 123 -11.45 20.68 10.37
CA SER A 123 -11.22 20.18 9.00
C SER A 123 -12.19 19.05 8.71
N LEU A 124 -13.00 19.22 7.67
CA LEU A 124 -14.00 18.28 7.18
C LEU A 124 -13.47 17.56 5.96
N THR A 125 -13.41 16.25 5.99
CA THR A 125 -13.19 15.42 4.80
C THR A 125 -14.53 14.86 4.33
N LEU A 126 -15.01 15.35 3.19
CA LEU A 126 -16.25 14.94 2.56
C LEU A 126 -15.94 13.79 1.58
N ARG A 127 -16.35 12.59 1.93
CA ARG A 127 -16.11 11.40 1.11
C ARG A 127 -17.26 11.17 0.16
N ASN A 128 -16.97 11.26 -1.14
CA ASN A 128 -17.84 10.89 -2.24
C ASN A 128 -17.41 9.54 -2.83
N SER A 129 -18.19 9.02 -3.77
CA SER A 129 -17.88 7.76 -4.45
C SER A 129 -16.60 7.82 -5.30
N THR A 130 -16.22 9.00 -5.79
CA THR A 130 -15.13 9.19 -6.77
C THR A 130 -13.94 9.98 -6.23
N GLN A 131 -14.16 10.82 -5.21
CA GLN A 131 -13.09 11.67 -4.65
C GLN A 131 -13.42 12.15 -3.25
N ASP A 132 -12.39 12.45 -2.47
CA ASP A 132 -12.50 13.12 -1.17
C ASP A 132 -12.27 14.64 -1.36
N MET A 133 -13.15 15.46 -0.80
CA MET A 133 -12.98 16.91 -0.74
C MET A 133 -12.75 17.36 0.69
N THR A 134 -11.86 18.35 0.88
CA THR A 134 -11.59 18.92 2.20
C THR A 134 -12.14 20.36 2.29
N LYS A 135 -12.88 20.65 3.37
CA LYS A 135 -13.36 21.99 3.74
C LYS A 135 -12.98 22.27 5.19
N ASN A 136 -12.56 23.49 5.48
CA ASN A 136 -12.23 23.89 6.85
C ASN A 136 -13.28 24.89 7.36
N LEU A 137 -13.73 24.67 8.60
CA LEU A 137 -14.66 25.55 9.29
C LEU A 137 -13.94 26.25 10.45
N LEU A 138 -14.19 27.54 10.62
CA LEU A 138 -13.78 28.27 11.82
C LEU A 138 -14.62 27.81 13.02
N MET A 139 -14.04 27.77 14.21
CA MET A 139 -14.68 27.27 15.43
C MET A 139 -16.06 27.86 15.70
N PRO A 140 -16.31 29.20 15.53
CA PRO A 140 -17.64 29.78 15.75
C PRO A 140 -18.74 29.26 14.80
N GLN A 141 -18.35 28.72 13.62
CA GLN A 141 -19.30 28.25 12.62
C GLN A 141 -19.74 26.78 12.84
N VAL A 142 -19.05 26.05 13.70
CA VAL A 142 -19.24 24.59 13.85
C VAL A 142 -20.62 24.25 14.39
N ALA A 143 -21.08 24.95 15.41
CA ALA A 143 -22.35 24.63 16.06
C ALA A 143 -23.58 24.86 15.15
N ASP A 144 -23.58 25.93 14.38
CA ASP A 144 -24.69 26.25 13.46
C ASP A 144 -24.65 25.34 12.25
N TRP A 145 -23.44 25.08 11.70
CA TRP A 145 -23.26 24.09 10.63
C TRP A 145 -23.75 22.69 11.05
N LEU A 146 -23.47 22.25 12.27
CA LEU A 146 -23.96 20.95 12.76
C LEU A 146 -25.49 20.88 12.83
N LYS A 147 -26.15 21.95 13.29
CA LYS A 147 -27.62 22.01 13.35
C LYS A 147 -28.24 21.87 11.95
N GLU A 148 -27.62 22.47 10.93
CA GLU A 148 -28.08 22.39 9.54
C GLU A 148 -27.87 21.00 8.93
N GLN A 149 -26.84 20.27 9.39
CA GLN A 149 -26.53 18.95 8.82
C GLN A 149 -27.33 17.81 9.46
N LEU A 150 -27.61 17.93 10.78
CA LEU A 150 -28.17 16.81 11.54
C LEU A 150 -29.69 16.68 11.35
N GLY A 151 -30.10 15.51 10.89
CA GLY A 151 -31.49 15.17 10.60
C GLY A 151 -31.95 15.57 9.20
N GLU A 152 -31.47 16.67 8.64
CA GLU A 152 -31.82 17.15 7.29
C GLU A 152 -30.90 16.59 6.20
N ALA A 153 -29.59 16.58 6.44
CA ALA A 153 -28.61 16.04 5.49
C ALA A 153 -28.08 14.66 5.90
N PHE A 154 -27.86 14.43 7.19
CA PHE A 154 -27.33 13.18 7.72
C PHE A 154 -28.18 12.64 8.87
N ARG A 155 -28.50 11.33 8.79
CA ARG A 155 -29.30 10.63 9.80
C ARG A 155 -28.49 10.05 10.95
N SER A 156 -27.17 10.08 10.88
CA SER A 156 -26.29 9.58 11.93
C SER A 156 -25.03 10.43 12.06
N ALA A 157 -24.69 10.78 13.30
CA ALA A 157 -23.43 11.43 13.65
C ALA A 157 -22.86 10.79 14.91
N LEU A 158 -21.53 10.63 14.96
CA LEU A 158 -20.78 10.12 16.09
C LEU A 158 -19.69 11.13 16.47
N LEU A 159 -19.76 11.64 17.69
CA LEU A 159 -18.74 12.46 18.31
C LEU A 159 -17.90 11.56 19.23
N CYS A 160 -16.61 11.44 18.98
CA CYS A 160 -15.67 10.78 19.86
C CYS A 160 -14.92 11.82 20.70
N THR A 161 -14.90 11.60 22.01
CA THR A 161 -14.14 12.42 22.95
C THR A 161 -13.31 11.55 23.89
N THR A 162 -12.32 12.13 24.55
CA THR A 162 -11.47 11.41 25.51
C THR A 162 -12.23 10.88 26.74
N THR A 163 -13.44 11.39 27.01
CA THR A 163 -14.21 11.07 28.20
C THR A 163 -15.49 10.29 27.92
N ARG A 164 -16.15 10.54 26.79
CA ARG A 164 -17.42 9.91 26.40
C ARG A 164 -17.72 10.12 24.91
N ASP A 165 -18.25 9.10 24.25
CA ASP A 165 -18.71 9.22 22.88
C ASP A 165 -20.22 9.51 22.86
N TRP A 166 -20.66 10.32 21.88
CA TRP A 166 -22.05 10.71 21.69
C TRP A 166 -22.50 10.35 20.29
N GLN A 167 -23.64 9.67 20.19
CA GLN A 167 -24.20 9.27 18.91
C GLN A 167 -25.58 9.88 18.70
N PHE A 168 -25.72 10.68 17.65
CA PHE A 168 -26.99 11.14 17.12
C PHE A 168 -27.50 10.16 16.07
N ILE A 169 -28.76 9.75 16.15
CA ILE A 169 -29.42 8.89 15.18
C ILE A 169 -30.83 9.42 14.94
N SER A 170 -31.22 9.55 13.64
CA SER A 170 -32.60 9.82 13.26
C SER A 170 -33.14 8.74 12.31
N ASN A 171 -34.43 8.49 12.34
CA ASN A 171 -35.13 7.61 11.42
C ASN A 171 -35.72 8.38 10.22
N GLU A 172 -36.38 7.68 9.32
CA GLU A 172 -36.99 8.28 8.12
C GLU A 172 -38.20 9.18 8.44
N ALA A 173 -38.85 8.95 9.57
CA ALA A 173 -39.95 9.78 10.06
C ALA A 173 -39.51 11.04 10.83
N GLY A 174 -38.18 11.32 10.85
CA GLY A 174 -37.64 12.50 11.53
C GLY A 174 -37.53 12.39 13.06
N VAL A 175 -37.85 11.22 13.64
CA VAL A 175 -37.63 11.00 15.08
C VAL A 175 -36.18 10.79 15.38
N ALA A 176 -35.59 11.66 16.18
CA ALA A 176 -34.18 11.64 16.54
C ALA A 176 -33.95 11.28 18.01
N ARG A 177 -32.78 10.69 18.30
CA ARG A 177 -32.30 10.40 19.65
C ARG A 177 -30.80 10.63 19.76
N LEU A 178 -30.37 11.00 20.95
CA LEU A 178 -28.97 11.10 21.34
C LEU A 178 -28.67 9.99 22.34
N VAL A 179 -27.58 9.24 22.05
CA VAL A 179 -27.13 8.13 22.90
C VAL A 179 -25.68 8.38 23.28
N ASP A 180 -25.31 8.09 24.51
CA ASP A 180 -23.92 8.15 24.96
C ASP A 180 -23.31 6.77 25.12
N HIS A 181 -21.99 6.68 24.90
CA HIS A 181 -21.20 5.47 24.99
C HIS A 181 -19.92 5.72 25.80
N LYS A 182 -19.30 4.65 26.27
CA LYS A 182 -17.93 4.73 26.79
C LYS A 182 -17.00 5.24 25.68
N PRO A 183 -15.94 5.99 26.02
CA PRO A 183 -15.03 6.52 25.03
C PRO A 183 -14.37 5.36 24.26
N SER A 184 -14.42 5.44 22.95
CA SER A 184 -13.73 4.48 22.05
C SER A 184 -12.23 4.74 21.97
N GLU A 185 -11.83 5.98 22.24
CA GLU A 185 -10.45 6.47 22.21
C GLU A 185 -10.23 7.39 23.40
N THR A 186 -9.06 7.31 24.06
CA THR A 186 -8.72 8.13 25.23
C THR A 186 -7.60 9.11 24.96
N GLN A 187 -6.95 9.01 23.78
CA GLN A 187 -5.84 9.88 23.38
C GLN A 187 -6.30 10.90 22.34
N LEU A 188 -5.92 12.16 22.55
CA LEU A 188 -6.17 13.23 21.58
C LEU A 188 -5.38 12.99 20.28
N LEU A 189 -6.03 13.21 19.15
CA LEU A 189 -5.35 13.28 17.86
C LEU A 189 -4.51 14.56 17.79
N SER A 190 -3.33 14.49 17.18
CA SER A 190 -2.50 15.66 16.95
C SER A 190 -3.23 16.69 16.09
N GLN A 191 -3.28 17.94 16.57
CA GLN A 191 -3.98 19.07 15.92
C GLN A 191 -3.13 19.78 14.84
N ASP A 192 -1.85 19.46 14.75
CA ASP A 192 -0.97 20.13 13.82
C ASP A 192 -1.28 19.67 12.39
N HIS A 193 -1.89 20.57 11.61
CA HIS A 193 -2.16 20.36 10.20
C HIS A 193 -0.88 20.47 9.35
N ASP A 194 0.04 21.33 9.80
CA ASP A 194 1.38 21.51 9.24
C ASP A 194 2.43 20.62 9.91
N LYS A 195 2.02 19.63 10.67
CA LYS A 195 2.91 18.51 10.70
C LYS A 195 2.97 18.04 9.23
N LYS A 196 3.96 18.55 8.50
CA LYS A 196 4.91 17.66 7.83
C LYS A 196 4.93 16.46 8.74
N ALA A 197 4.20 15.38 8.37
CA ALA A 197 4.27 14.15 9.12
C ALA A 197 5.75 14.09 9.51
N PHE A 198 6.07 14.29 10.83
CA PHE A 198 7.47 14.23 11.27
C PHE A 198 7.79 12.83 10.85
N GLY A 199 8.31 12.76 9.64
CA GLY A 199 8.56 11.49 9.03
C GLY A 199 9.46 10.80 10.02
N MET A 200 9.51 9.52 10.00
CA MET A 200 10.43 8.73 10.80
C MET A 200 11.90 9.22 10.69
N LEU A 201 12.15 10.22 9.83
CA LEU A 201 13.43 10.89 9.61
C LEU A 201 13.43 12.24 10.33
N ASP A 202 13.79 12.25 11.60
CA ASP A 202 14.01 13.43 12.41
C ASP A 202 15.48 13.97 12.28
N SER A 203 15.85 14.94 13.09
CA SER A 203 17.20 15.51 13.09
C SER A 203 18.31 14.49 13.40
N SER A 204 17.99 13.38 14.06
CA SER A 204 18.95 12.32 14.36
C SER A 204 19.33 11.49 13.12
N ALA A 205 18.60 11.64 12.00
CA ALA A 205 18.92 11.01 10.73
C ALA A 205 19.88 11.87 9.85
N ALA A 206 20.19 13.09 10.25
CA ALA A 206 20.89 14.06 9.41
C ALA A 206 22.25 13.56 8.92
N ASP A 207 23.03 12.87 9.76
CA ASP A 207 24.36 12.37 9.44
C ASP A 207 24.40 11.42 8.24
N TRP A 208 23.54 10.38 8.22
CA TRP A 208 23.48 9.45 7.12
C TRP A 208 22.70 9.98 5.90
N LEU A 209 21.71 10.86 6.13
CA LEU A 209 21.02 11.53 5.04
C LEU A 209 21.94 12.47 4.26
N HIS A 210 22.84 13.19 4.93
CA HIS A 210 23.91 13.96 4.29
C HIS A 210 24.90 13.05 3.57
N GLY A 211 25.35 11.97 4.22
CA GLY A 211 26.29 11.01 3.64
C GLY A 211 25.77 10.32 2.38
N LEU A 212 24.46 10.11 2.28
CA LEU A 212 23.77 9.58 1.10
C LEU A 212 23.30 10.66 0.10
N GLU A 213 23.72 11.91 0.31
CA GLU A 213 23.39 13.06 -0.54
C GLU A 213 21.89 13.36 -0.67
N ILE A 214 21.06 12.93 0.30
CA ILE A 214 19.64 13.24 0.37
C ILE A 214 19.43 14.67 0.84
N LEU A 215 20.22 15.12 1.81
CA LEU A 215 20.23 16.50 2.28
C LEU A 215 21.35 17.30 1.61
N ASP A 216 21.12 18.61 1.47
CA ASP A 216 22.13 19.59 1.08
C ASP A 216 22.93 20.07 2.30
N ARG A 217 23.89 20.98 2.09
CA ARG A 217 24.75 21.54 3.16
C ARG A 217 23.97 22.28 4.24
N ASP A 218 22.79 22.80 3.91
CA ASP A 218 21.90 23.54 4.81
C ASP A 218 20.93 22.60 5.57
N GLY A 219 21.02 21.27 5.38
CA GLY A 219 20.14 20.28 5.99
C GLY A 219 18.75 20.19 5.33
N ARG A 220 18.59 20.75 4.12
CA ARG A 220 17.33 20.67 3.37
C ARG A 220 17.37 19.49 2.43
N VAL A 221 16.21 18.86 2.23
CA VAL A 221 16.06 17.77 1.24
C VAL A 221 16.29 18.33 -0.17
N ARG A 222 17.27 17.76 -0.88
CA ARG A 222 17.53 18.12 -2.29
C ARG A 222 16.31 17.84 -3.15
N ALA A 223 15.97 18.75 -4.04
CA ALA A 223 14.80 18.60 -4.91
C ALA A 223 14.80 17.28 -5.71
N SER A 224 15.98 16.88 -6.22
CA SER A 224 16.16 15.60 -6.93
C SER A 224 16.03 14.35 -6.05
N MET A 225 16.02 14.50 -4.74
CA MET A 225 15.95 13.39 -3.76
C MET A 225 14.64 13.41 -2.95
N ALA A 226 13.72 14.32 -3.25
CA ALA A 226 12.46 14.46 -2.52
C ALA A 226 11.63 13.17 -2.53
N ASP A 227 11.54 12.49 -3.68
CA ASP A 227 10.82 11.22 -3.80
C ASP A 227 11.50 10.11 -3.01
N LYS A 228 12.82 10.04 -3.05
CA LYS A 228 13.60 9.08 -2.27
C LYS A 228 13.41 9.31 -0.77
N HIS A 229 13.44 10.55 -0.33
CA HIS A 229 13.19 10.91 1.08
C HIS A 229 11.77 10.48 1.51
N ARG A 230 10.74 10.72 0.68
CA ARG A 230 9.36 10.25 0.94
C ARG A 230 9.28 8.73 0.99
N GLN A 231 9.94 8.04 0.05
CA GLN A 231 9.98 6.58 0.01
C GLN A 231 10.59 6.00 1.30
N ILE A 232 11.70 6.56 1.78
CA ILE A 232 12.35 6.12 3.02
C ILE A 232 11.40 6.33 4.21
N ASN A 233 10.78 7.50 4.35
CA ASN A 233 9.83 7.77 5.43
C ASN A 233 8.68 6.76 5.45
N HIS A 234 8.06 6.51 4.30
CA HIS A 234 6.95 5.56 4.20
C HIS A 234 7.39 4.12 4.51
N TYR A 235 8.57 3.72 4.03
CA TYR A 235 9.17 2.44 4.39
C TYR A 235 9.35 2.29 5.90
N LEU A 236 9.91 3.28 6.56
CA LEU A 236 10.14 3.25 8.01
C LEU A 236 8.83 3.20 8.79
N GLU A 237 7.78 3.87 8.32
CA GLU A 237 6.44 3.80 8.90
C GLU A 237 5.90 2.36 8.83
N ILE A 238 5.96 1.73 7.65
CA ILE A 238 5.52 0.33 7.46
C ILE A 238 6.32 -0.60 8.39
N VAL A 239 7.66 -0.52 8.36
CA VAL A 239 8.52 -1.39 9.17
C VAL A 239 8.30 -1.15 10.66
N SER A 240 8.05 0.09 11.10
CA SER A 240 7.71 0.39 12.50
C SER A 240 6.45 -0.34 12.97
N HIS A 241 5.41 -0.41 12.12
CA HIS A 241 4.20 -1.19 12.43
C HIS A 241 4.48 -2.69 12.47
N LEU A 242 5.24 -3.21 11.50
CA LEU A 242 5.63 -4.63 11.45
C LEU A 242 6.52 -5.01 12.65
N ALA A 243 7.41 -4.12 13.08
CA ALA A 243 8.22 -4.31 14.28
C ALA A 243 7.36 -4.44 15.54
N LYS A 244 6.28 -3.65 15.67
CA LYS A 244 5.28 -3.81 16.75
C LYS A 244 4.57 -5.15 16.68
N ASP A 245 4.16 -5.60 15.49
CA ASP A 245 3.54 -6.91 15.28
C ASP A 245 4.49 -8.06 15.67
N CYS A 246 5.80 -7.86 15.53
CA CYS A 246 6.83 -8.81 15.96
C CYS A 246 7.19 -8.73 17.44
N GLY A 247 6.68 -7.74 18.18
CA GLY A 247 7.04 -7.48 19.57
C GLY A 247 8.35 -6.72 19.75
N TRP A 248 8.92 -6.13 18.70
CA TRP A 248 10.17 -5.35 18.76
C TRP A 248 9.88 -3.88 19.05
N THR A 249 9.58 -3.58 20.29
CA THR A 249 9.23 -2.23 20.74
C THR A 249 10.14 -1.79 21.88
N GLU A 250 10.21 -0.50 22.16
CA GLU A 250 11.02 0.08 23.25
C GLU A 250 10.71 -0.54 24.63
N SER A 251 9.47 -1.00 24.84
CA SER A 251 9.02 -1.60 26.10
C SER A 251 9.53 -3.04 26.33
N LEU A 252 9.99 -3.71 25.27
CA LEU A 252 10.46 -5.10 25.33
C LEU A 252 11.93 -5.13 24.91
N LYS A 253 12.83 -5.05 25.90
CA LYS A 253 14.27 -5.23 25.64
C LYS A 253 14.55 -6.70 25.35
N HIS A 254 15.29 -6.93 24.28
CA HIS A 254 15.81 -8.25 23.95
C HIS A 254 17.19 -8.42 24.58
N ASP A 255 17.47 -9.62 25.14
CA ASP A 255 18.76 -9.92 25.76
C ASP A 255 19.92 -9.94 24.75
N SER A 256 19.62 -10.12 23.48
CA SER A 256 20.58 -10.13 22.38
C SER A 256 20.17 -9.16 21.26
N PRO A 257 21.11 -8.62 20.50
CA PRO A 257 20.81 -7.76 19.35
C PRO A 257 19.96 -8.49 18.32
N LEU A 258 18.91 -7.83 17.80
CA LEU A 258 18.14 -8.29 16.66
C LEU A 258 19.03 -8.38 15.41
N ARG A 259 18.83 -9.38 14.56
CA ARG A 259 19.66 -9.65 13.37
C ARG A 259 18.82 -9.52 12.11
N PHE A 260 19.12 -8.50 11.34
CA PHE A 260 18.39 -8.15 10.13
C PHE A 260 19.31 -8.25 8.91
N ALA A 261 18.79 -8.76 7.80
CA ALA A 261 19.45 -8.72 6.50
C ALA A 261 18.61 -7.96 5.49
N ASP A 262 19.25 -7.06 4.73
CA ASP A 262 18.65 -6.35 3.59
C ASP A 262 19.33 -6.82 2.31
N MET A 263 18.60 -7.63 1.53
CA MET A 263 19.09 -8.33 0.35
C MET A 263 18.96 -7.47 -0.90
N GLY A 264 20.07 -7.21 -1.57
CA GLY A 264 20.12 -6.32 -2.73
C GLY A 264 20.00 -4.84 -2.31
N CYS A 265 20.68 -4.45 -1.24
CA CYS A 265 20.52 -3.15 -0.58
C CYS A 265 20.92 -1.92 -1.44
N GLY A 266 21.68 -2.12 -2.52
CA GLY A 266 22.09 -1.05 -3.43
C GLY A 266 22.95 0.00 -2.73
N LYS A 267 22.54 1.28 -2.82
CA LYS A 267 23.19 2.41 -2.12
C LYS A 267 22.88 2.47 -0.62
N GLY A 268 22.14 1.51 -0.08
CA GLY A 268 21.85 1.40 1.35
C GLY A 268 20.81 2.39 1.89
N TYR A 269 20.08 3.11 1.07
CA TYR A 269 19.10 4.11 1.54
C TYR A 269 18.12 3.56 2.57
N LEU A 270 17.56 2.39 2.28
CA LEU A 270 16.57 1.74 3.16
C LEU A 270 17.25 0.98 4.30
N THR A 271 18.45 0.46 4.06
CA THR A 271 19.28 -0.22 5.08
C THR A 271 19.73 0.74 6.20
N PHE A 272 20.22 1.93 5.85
CA PHE A 272 20.52 3.00 6.83
C PHE A 272 19.25 3.43 7.57
N GLY A 273 18.12 3.59 6.85
CA GLY A 273 16.85 3.91 7.46
C GLY A 273 16.40 2.83 8.46
N LEU A 274 16.50 1.56 8.10
CA LEU A 274 16.18 0.44 8.98
C LEU A 274 17.02 0.43 10.25
N TRP A 275 18.35 0.56 10.11
CA TRP A 275 19.25 0.68 11.25
C TRP A 275 18.88 1.88 12.14
N HIS A 276 18.61 3.04 11.55
CA HIS A 276 18.17 4.24 12.26
C HIS A 276 16.87 4.01 13.05
N LEU A 277 15.85 3.40 12.40
CA LEU A 277 14.59 3.07 13.05
C LEU A 277 14.80 2.23 14.31
N ILE A 278 15.51 1.11 14.18
CA ILE A 278 15.65 0.16 15.28
C ILE A 278 16.56 0.72 16.39
N THR A 279 17.71 1.32 16.02
CA THR A 279 18.67 1.80 17.01
C THR A 279 18.29 3.14 17.63
N ARG A 280 17.94 4.13 16.81
CA ARG A 280 17.75 5.51 17.28
C ARG A 280 16.34 5.81 17.71
N LEU A 281 15.33 5.30 16.98
CA LEU A 281 13.94 5.57 17.31
C LEU A 281 13.35 4.55 18.29
N GLN A 282 13.65 3.25 18.12
CA GLN A 282 13.14 2.19 18.99
C GLN A 282 14.11 1.81 20.11
N LYS A 283 15.35 2.35 20.11
CA LYS A 283 16.40 2.15 21.11
C LYS A 283 16.68 0.66 21.39
N GLN A 284 16.61 -0.17 20.34
CA GLN A 284 16.92 -1.59 20.39
C GLN A 284 18.32 -1.84 19.82
N ALA A 285 19.06 -2.79 20.40
CA ALA A 285 20.30 -3.25 19.82
C ALA A 285 20.00 -4.07 18.56
N VAL A 286 20.68 -3.78 17.45
CA VAL A 286 20.50 -4.47 16.17
C VAL A 286 21.82 -4.71 15.46
N ARG A 287 21.89 -5.80 14.71
CA ARG A 287 22.87 -6.04 13.66
C ARG A 287 22.16 -6.06 12.32
N VAL A 288 22.43 -5.08 11.48
CA VAL A 288 21.87 -5.00 10.11
C VAL A 288 22.98 -5.30 9.12
N VAL A 289 22.76 -6.30 8.28
CA VAL A 289 23.68 -6.68 7.20
C VAL A 289 23.02 -6.32 5.87
N GLY A 290 23.59 -5.35 5.15
CA GLY A 290 23.22 -5.07 3.76
C GLY A 290 23.99 -5.96 2.81
N VAL A 291 23.31 -6.74 1.99
CA VAL A 291 23.95 -7.61 0.96
C VAL A 291 23.84 -6.95 -0.40
N GLU A 292 24.96 -6.76 -1.08
CA GLU A 292 25.00 -6.16 -2.43
C GLU A 292 26.07 -6.84 -3.28
N ALA A 293 25.76 -7.08 -4.55
CA ALA A 293 26.68 -7.74 -5.48
C ALA A 293 27.84 -6.84 -5.93
N ARG A 294 27.61 -5.51 -5.97
CA ARG A 294 28.56 -4.53 -6.49
C ARG A 294 29.55 -4.08 -5.40
N PRO A 295 30.85 -4.39 -5.55
CA PRO A 295 31.85 -4.12 -4.52
C PRO A 295 32.08 -2.62 -4.25
N ASP A 296 31.91 -1.76 -5.25
CA ASP A 296 32.04 -0.31 -5.12
C ASP A 296 30.98 0.29 -4.19
N LEU A 297 29.74 -0.21 -4.26
CA LEU A 297 28.66 0.20 -3.36
C LEU A 297 28.89 -0.32 -1.93
N VAL A 298 29.32 -1.58 -1.80
CA VAL A 298 29.69 -2.17 -0.50
C VAL A 298 30.79 -1.35 0.18
N HIS A 299 31.82 -0.98 -0.58
CA HIS A 299 32.91 -0.14 -0.05
C HIS A 299 32.40 1.23 0.40
N THR A 300 31.60 1.91 -0.44
CA THR A 300 31.11 3.25 -0.17
C THR A 300 30.16 3.28 1.03
N THR A 301 29.24 2.32 1.12
CA THR A 301 28.27 2.23 2.22
C THR A 301 28.95 1.88 3.55
N ASN A 302 29.93 0.97 3.56
CA ASN A 302 30.71 0.67 4.76
C ASN A 302 31.55 1.87 5.22
N LYS A 303 32.15 2.63 4.28
CA LYS A 303 32.87 3.86 4.60
C LYS A 303 31.95 4.86 5.29
N LEU A 304 30.75 5.08 4.77
CA LEU A 304 29.76 5.96 5.38
C LEU A 304 29.32 5.44 6.76
N ALA A 305 28.97 4.16 6.88
CA ALA A 305 28.58 3.57 8.17
C ALA A 305 29.64 3.79 9.26
N LYS A 306 30.90 3.61 8.89
CA LYS A 306 32.06 3.89 9.80
C LYS A 306 32.18 5.37 10.15
N GLN A 307 32.02 6.27 9.17
CA GLN A 307 32.15 7.72 9.39
C GLN A 307 31.11 8.28 10.36
N ILE A 308 29.87 7.75 10.32
CA ILE A 308 28.79 8.20 11.22
C ILE A 308 28.68 7.39 12.50
N GLY A 309 29.62 6.44 12.74
CA GLY A 309 29.58 5.59 13.92
C GLY A 309 28.32 4.66 13.97
N ALA A 310 27.88 4.16 12.84
CA ALA A 310 26.72 3.28 12.74
C ALA A 310 27.03 1.86 13.27
N ASN A 311 27.16 1.75 14.59
CA ASN A 311 27.44 0.48 15.25
C ASN A 311 26.34 -0.56 14.97
N GLY A 312 26.74 -1.76 14.57
CA GLY A 312 25.82 -2.84 14.20
C GLY A 312 25.26 -2.75 12.78
N LEU A 313 25.76 -1.83 11.93
CA LEU A 313 25.45 -1.76 10.51
C LEU A 313 26.69 -2.12 9.69
N GLU A 314 26.58 -3.14 8.84
CA GLU A 314 27.63 -3.57 7.93
C GLU A 314 27.08 -3.91 6.55
N PHE A 315 27.91 -3.82 5.53
CA PHE A 315 27.57 -4.19 4.15
C PHE A 315 28.56 -5.23 3.66
N VAL A 316 28.04 -6.31 3.08
CA VAL A 316 28.83 -7.43 2.58
C VAL A 316 28.59 -7.64 1.09
N GLN A 317 29.66 -7.98 0.36
CA GLN A 317 29.52 -8.37 -1.02
C GLN A 317 28.99 -9.80 -1.08
N GLY A 318 27.94 -10.02 -1.84
CA GLY A 318 27.37 -11.35 -1.99
C GLY A 318 26.18 -11.40 -2.94
N ASP A 319 25.88 -12.61 -3.35
CA ASP A 319 24.67 -12.97 -4.07
C ASP A 319 23.58 -13.41 -3.09
N ILE A 320 22.34 -13.04 -3.34
CA ILE A 320 21.18 -13.30 -2.46
C ILE A 320 21.02 -14.81 -2.19
N ALA A 321 21.20 -15.65 -3.22
CA ALA A 321 21.03 -17.09 -3.11
C ALA A 321 22.12 -17.77 -2.29
N THR A 322 23.37 -17.24 -2.31
CA THR A 322 24.54 -17.99 -1.84
C THR A 322 25.26 -17.36 -0.64
N VAL A 323 25.03 -16.09 -0.33
CA VAL A 323 25.69 -15.42 0.80
C VAL A 323 25.43 -16.13 2.11
N LYS A 324 26.47 -16.35 2.91
CA LYS A 324 26.35 -16.97 4.23
C LYS A 324 25.93 -15.90 5.24
N LEU A 325 24.79 -16.11 5.86
CA LEU A 325 24.24 -15.25 6.91
C LEU A 325 24.00 -16.05 8.20
N PRO A 326 24.15 -15.42 9.36
CA PRO A 326 23.73 -16.04 10.63
C PRO A 326 22.21 -16.23 10.64
N PRO A 327 21.64 -16.95 11.62
CA PRO A 327 20.21 -16.93 11.84
C PRO A 327 19.67 -15.51 11.97
N LEU A 328 18.52 -15.21 11.35
CA LEU A 328 17.97 -13.86 11.23
C LEU A 328 16.65 -13.74 12.01
N ASP A 329 16.41 -12.56 12.57
CA ASP A 329 15.12 -12.15 13.10
C ASP A 329 14.25 -11.51 12.00
N ALA A 330 14.87 -10.78 11.06
CA ALA A 330 14.18 -10.26 9.87
C ALA A 330 15.02 -10.38 8.60
N LEU A 331 14.34 -10.68 7.49
CA LEU A 331 14.89 -10.60 6.14
C LEU A 331 14.08 -9.64 5.29
N ILE A 332 14.75 -8.72 4.62
CA ILE A 332 14.14 -7.70 3.77
C ILE A 332 14.77 -7.79 2.38
N ALA A 333 13.96 -7.70 1.32
CA ALA A 333 14.43 -7.71 -0.07
C ALA A 333 13.51 -6.85 -0.95
N LEU A 334 13.79 -5.55 -1.01
CA LEU A 334 12.93 -4.60 -1.72
C LEU A 334 13.36 -4.37 -3.18
N HIS A 335 14.54 -4.83 -3.56
CA HIS A 335 15.11 -4.63 -4.90
C HIS A 335 15.64 -5.92 -5.52
N ALA A 336 15.17 -7.08 -5.05
CA ALA A 336 15.47 -8.37 -5.63
C ALA A 336 14.56 -8.65 -6.84
N CYS A 337 15.15 -8.80 -8.02
CA CYS A 337 14.38 -9.00 -9.26
C CYS A 337 14.14 -10.48 -9.55
N ASN A 338 12.93 -10.81 -10.06
CA ASN A 338 12.54 -12.14 -10.53
C ASN A 338 12.72 -13.21 -9.44
N THR A 339 13.40 -14.31 -9.73
CA THR A 339 13.65 -15.43 -8.79
C THR A 339 14.51 -15.05 -7.58
N ALA A 340 15.28 -13.96 -7.64
CA ALA A 340 16.00 -13.47 -6.47
C ALA A 340 15.06 -13.05 -5.31
N THR A 341 13.80 -12.66 -5.61
CA THR A 341 12.77 -12.48 -4.57
C THR A 341 12.41 -13.81 -3.92
N ASP A 342 12.32 -14.88 -4.71
CA ASP A 342 11.98 -16.22 -4.24
C ASP A 342 13.14 -16.82 -3.42
N ASP A 343 14.39 -16.58 -3.84
CA ASP A 343 15.58 -16.92 -3.07
C ASP A 343 15.59 -16.20 -1.72
N ALA A 344 15.26 -14.92 -1.68
CA ALA A 344 15.14 -14.16 -0.43
C ALA A 344 14.05 -14.74 0.48
N ILE A 345 12.87 -15.07 -0.05
CA ILE A 345 11.78 -15.72 0.71
C ILE A 345 12.27 -17.06 1.29
N LYS A 346 12.87 -17.92 0.45
CA LYS A 346 13.40 -19.21 0.88
C LYS A 346 14.42 -19.05 2.00
N ARG A 347 15.38 -18.14 1.84
CA ARG A 347 16.41 -17.82 2.86
C ARG A 347 15.80 -17.31 4.17
N GLY A 348 14.77 -16.46 4.08
CA GLY A 348 14.03 -15.95 5.25
C GLY A 348 13.36 -17.09 6.02
N ILE A 349 12.72 -18.03 5.32
CA ILE A 349 12.07 -19.21 5.92
C ILE A 349 13.13 -20.13 6.56
N GLU A 350 14.20 -20.48 5.82
CA GLU A 350 15.28 -21.34 6.30
C GLU A 350 16.01 -20.80 7.52
N SER A 351 16.23 -19.47 7.58
CA SER A 351 16.84 -18.81 8.74
C SER A 351 15.92 -18.73 9.95
N GLY A 352 14.64 -19.07 9.79
CA GLY A 352 13.62 -18.97 10.81
C GLY A 352 13.24 -17.52 11.15
N ALA A 353 13.40 -16.59 10.20
CA ALA A 353 13.12 -15.18 10.41
C ALA A 353 11.68 -14.95 10.93
N LYS A 354 11.52 -14.10 11.93
CA LYS A 354 10.21 -13.69 12.45
C LYS A 354 9.46 -12.79 11.46
N LEU A 355 10.22 -11.98 10.69
CA LEU A 355 9.69 -11.06 9.70
C LEU A 355 10.38 -11.28 8.35
N ILE A 356 9.59 -11.39 7.29
CA ILE A 356 10.06 -11.37 5.89
C ILE A 356 9.32 -10.25 5.17
N VAL A 357 10.05 -9.36 4.50
CA VAL A 357 9.47 -8.26 3.71
C VAL A 357 10.11 -8.26 2.32
N VAL A 358 9.31 -8.43 1.29
CA VAL A 358 9.77 -8.39 -0.11
C VAL A 358 8.93 -7.43 -0.94
N ALA A 359 9.56 -6.76 -1.91
CA ALA A 359 8.86 -5.93 -2.89
C ALA A 359 9.22 -6.41 -4.30
N PRO A 360 8.45 -7.35 -4.86
CA PRO A 360 8.70 -7.92 -6.17
C PRO A 360 8.45 -6.88 -7.27
N CYS A 361 9.35 -6.84 -8.25
CA CYS A 361 9.22 -5.93 -9.40
C CYS A 361 9.17 -6.67 -10.75
N CYS A 362 9.54 -7.94 -10.80
CA CYS A 362 9.60 -8.75 -12.02
C CYS A 362 8.92 -10.10 -11.80
N HIS A 363 8.15 -10.54 -12.80
CA HIS A 363 7.32 -11.74 -12.77
C HIS A 363 7.51 -12.57 -14.03
N LYS A 364 8.79 -12.70 -14.47
CA LYS A 364 9.11 -13.32 -15.77
C LYS A 364 9.09 -14.84 -15.72
N GLU A 365 9.20 -15.44 -14.55
CA GLU A 365 9.30 -16.89 -14.39
C GLU A 365 8.00 -17.60 -14.76
N LEU A 366 6.88 -17.16 -14.21
CA LEU A 366 5.60 -17.84 -14.43
C LEU A 366 4.93 -17.48 -15.75
N ARG A 367 5.18 -16.30 -16.28
CA ARG A 367 4.52 -15.81 -17.49
C ARG A 367 4.57 -16.80 -18.68
N PRO A 368 5.69 -17.45 -19.02
CA PRO A 368 5.75 -18.41 -20.13
C PRO A 368 4.94 -19.69 -19.89
N GLN A 369 4.66 -20.03 -18.62
CA GLN A 369 3.99 -21.24 -18.21
C GLN A 369 2.47 -21.05 -18.08
N LEU A 370 1.99 -19.79 -17.97
CA LEU A 370 0.58 -19.52 -17.69
C LEU A 370 -0.32 -20.07 -18.79
N GLY A 371 -1.19 -20.98 -18.40
CA GLY A 371 -2.31 -21.43 -19.20
C GLY A 371 -3.35 -20.34 -19.41
N LYS A 372 -4.26 -20.59 -20.33
CA LYS A 372 -5.44 -19.72 -20.56
C LYS A 372 -6.70 -20.47 -20.16
N PRO A 373 -6.94 -20.67 -18.84
CA PRO A 373 -8.10 -21.42 -18.37
C PRO A 373 -9.41 -20.69 -18.74
N GLU A 374 -10.42 -21.46 -19.12
CA GLU A 374 -11.76 -20.91 -19.29
C GLU A 374 -12.34 -20.51 -17.92
N PRO A 375 -13.10 -19.39 -17.83
CA PRO A 375 -13.50 -18.48 -18.93
C PRO A 375 -12.49 -17.36 -19.23
N LEU A 376 -11.28 -17.39 -18.68
CA LEU A 376 -10.29 -16.30 -18.77
C LEU A 376 -9.59 -16.23 -20.14
N ALA A 377 -9.65 -17.30 -20.95
CA ALA A 377 -8.97 -17.39 -22.24
C ALA A 377 -9.27 -16.20 -23.17
N ALA A 378 -10.52 -15.76 -23.21
CA ALA A 378 -10.94 -14.63 -24.04
C ALA A 378 -10.31 -13.29 -23.60
N VAL A 379 -9.98 -13.13 -22.32
CA VAL A 379 -9.32 -11.94 -21.76
C VAL A 379 -7.81 -12.04 -21.91
N LEU A 380 -7.25 -13.20 -21.66
CA LEU A 380 -5.80 -13.45 -21.67
C LEU A 380 -5.20 -13.53 -23.09
N ARG A 381 -6.02 -13.44 -24.14
CA ARG A 381 -5.52 -13.20 -25.51
C ARG A 381 -4.80 -11.86 -25.65
N HIS A 382 -5.05 -10.90 -24.75
CA HIS A 382 -4.39 -9.60 -24.73
C HIS A 382 -3.13 -9.66 -23.87
N GLY A 383 -1.95 -9.45 -24.45
CA GLY A 383 -0.66 -9.58 -23.79
C GLY A 383 -0.51 -8.75 -22.50
N LEU A 384 -1.16 -7.58 -22.41
CA LEU A 384 -1.18 -6.77 -21.18
C LEU A 384 -1.95 -7.49 -20.05
N MET A 385 -3.04 -8.18 -20.36
CA MET A 385 -3.81 -8.93 -19.35
C MET A 385 -3.07 -10.18 -18.91
N GLU A 386 -2.37 -10.85 -19.83
CA GLU A 386 -1.48 -11.96 -19.51
C GLU A 386 -0.32 -11.53 -18.60
N GLU A 387 0.28 -10.35 -18.84
CA GLU A 387 1.32 -9.79 -17.95
C GLU A 387 0.79 -9.51 -16.54
N ARG A 388 -0.37 -8.86 -16.44
CA ARG A 388 -1.01 -8.58 -15.14
C ARG A 388 -1.41 -9.86 -14.40
N MET A 389 -1.87 -10.88 -15.14
CA MET A 389 -2.14 -12.18 -14.53
C MET A 389 -0.86 -12.84 -14.01
N ALA A 390 0.25 -12.74 -14.74
CA ALA A 390 1.54 -13.24 -14.28
C ALA A 390 2.00 -12.56 -12.99
N GLU A 391 1.83 -11.23 -12.88
CA GLU A 391 2.13 -10.46 -11.67
C GLU A 391 1.28 -10.97 -10.50
N TRP A 392 -0.04 -11.00 -10.66
CA TRP A 392 -0.97 -11.46 -9.65
C TRP A 392 -0.71 -12.92 -9.22
N ALA A 393 -0.50 -13.80 -10.19
CA ALA A 393 -0.26 -15.22 -9.94
C ALA A 393 1.04 -15.47 -9.17
N THR A 394 2.12 -14.80 -9.55
CA THR A 394 3.43 -14.95 -8.91
C THR A 394 3.38 -14.47 -7.47
N ASP A 395 2.83 -13.27 -7.23
CA ASP A 395 2.78 -12.69 -5.88
C ASP A 395 1.76 -13.42 -4.99
N GLY A 396 0.68 -13.91 -5.58
CA GLY A 396 -0.28 -14.78 -4.90
C GLY A 396 0.35 -16.10 -4.45
N LEU A 397 1.13 -16.76 -5.30
CA LEU A 397 1.85 -17.98 -4.94
C LEU A 397 2.89 -17.71 -3.85
N ARG A 398 3.68 -16.62 -3.94
CA ARG A 398 4.62 -16.20 -2.89
C ARG A 398 3.93 -16.05 -1.53
N ALA A 399 2.78 -15.38 -1.50
CA ALA A 399 2.00 -15.23 -0.28
C ALA A 399 1.52 -16.59 0.27
N LEU A 400 1.00 -17.47 -0.58
CA LEU A 400 0.55 -18.81 -0.16
C LEU A 400 1.70 -19.69 0.35
N PHE A 401 2.89 -19.64 -0.25
CA PHE A 401 4.06 -20.33 0.26
C PHE A 401 4.49 -19.82 1.63
N LEU A 402 4.46 -18.51 1.84
CA LEU A 402 4.72 -17.91 3.16
C LEU A 402 3.66 -18.32 4.20
N GLU A 403 2.39 -18.37 3.82
CA GLU A 403 1.32 -18.85 4.71
C GLU A 403 1.51 -20.31 5.10
N TRP A 404 1.88 -21.16 4.15
CA TRP A 404 2.20 -22.56 4.41
C TRP A 404 3.46 -22.71 5.28
N ALA A 405 4.43 -21.80 5.12
CA ALA A 405 5.60 -21.72 6.00
C ALA A 405 5.29 -21.11 7.39
N GLY A 406 4.01 -20.92 7.74
CA GLY A 406 3.57 -20.49 9.07
C GLY A 406 3.51 -18.98 9.29
N TYR A 407 3.61 -18.17 8.23
CA TYR A 407 3.53 -16.72 8.31
C TYR A 407 2.10 -16.23 8.11
N ARG A 408 1.74 -15.13 8.78
CA ARG A 408 0.61 -14.29 8.41
C ARG A 408 1.11 -13.27 7.40
N THR A 409 0.51 -13.28 6.21
CA THR A 409 0.89 -12.41 5.11
C THR A 409 0.00 -11.17 5.03
N LYS A 410 0.60 -10.07 4.57
CA LYS A 410 -0.09 -8.83 4.21
C LYS A 410 0.49 -8.29 2.91
N ILE A 411 -0.35 -8.07 1.93
CA ILE A 411 0.01 -7.46 0.65
C ILE A 411 -0.46 -6.00 0.69
N MET A 412 0.42 -5.05 0.37
CA MET A 412 0.14 -3.63 0.42
C MET A 412 0.91 -2.86 -0.64
N GLU A 413 0.48 -1.63 -0.94
CA GLU A 413 1.27 -0.71 -1.76
C GLU A 413 2.43 -0.14 -0.95
N PHE A 414 3.63 -0.12 -1.56
CA PHE A 414 4.86 0.39 -0.96
C PHE A 414 5.20 1.81 -1.43
N VAL A 415 4.93 2.11 -2.71
CA VAL A 415 5.16 3.43 -3.30
C VAL A 415 3.88 3.83 -4.01
N SER A 416 3.50 5.12 -3.99
CA SER A 416 2.29 5.55 -4.70
C SER A 416 2.38 5.23 -6.19
N GLY A 417 1.28 4.77 -6.78
CA GLY A 417 1.21 4.36 -8.19
C GLY A 417 1.57 5.43 -9.22
N GLU A 418 1.72 6.69 -8.79
CA GLU A 418 2.17 7.81 -9.62
C GLU A 418 3.63 7.66 -10.08
N HIS A 419 4.45 6.88 -9.36
CA HIS A 419 5.88 6.75 -9.64
C HIS A 419 6.28 5.43 -10.29
N THR A 420 5.52 4.36 -10.09
CA THR A 420 5.76 3.05 -10.70
C THR A 420 4.51 2.18 -10.63
N PRO A 421 4.16 1.47 -11.73
CA PRO A 421 3.05 0.51 -11.71
C PRO A 421 3.35 -0.75 -10.87
N LYS A 422 4.63 -0.99 -10.53
CA LYS A 422 5.10 -2.16 -9.75
C LYS A 422 5.52 -1.69 -8.36
N ASN A 423 4.53 -1.56 -7.49
CA ASN A 423 4.67 -0.94 -6.16
C ASN A 423 4.19 -1.83 -5.02
N LEU A 424 4.04 -3.12 -5.27
CA LEU A 424 3.52 -4.09 -4.30
C LEU A 424 4.61 -4.53 -3.31
N MET A 425 4.24 -4.66 -2.04
CA MET A 425 5.05 -5.23 -0.97
C MET A 425 4.29 -6.40 -0.33
N ILE A 426 4.99 -7.50 -0.11
CA ILE A 426 4.53 -8.64 0.69
C ILE A 426 5.28 -8.58 2.01
N ALA A 427 4.55 -8.41 3.11
CA ALA A 427 5.07 -8.51 4.46
C ALA A 427 4.52 -9.77 5.13
N ALA A 428 5.37 -10.53 5.79
CA ALA A 428 5.03 -11.81 6.39
C ALA A 428 5.61 -11.90 7.81
N VAL A 429 4.73 -12.10 8.81
CA VAL A 429 5.11 -12.25 10.21
C VAL A 429 4.84 -13.70 10.63
N ARG A 430 5.84 -14.39 11.16
CA ARG A 430 5.72 -15.80 11.58
C ARG A 430 4.88 -15.90 12.84
N GLU A 431 3.77 -16.65 12.76
CA GLU A 431 2.82 -16.86 13.86
C GLU A 431 2.68 -18.33 14.25
N ARG A 432 2.99 -19.24 13.33
CA ARG A 432 2.77 -20.69 13.51
C ARG A 432 4.03 -21.47 13.17
N GLU A 433 3.99 -22.74 13.48
CA GLU A 433 4.99 -23.71 13.02
C GLU A 433 4.93 -23.84 11.49
N ALA A 434 6.10 -23.98 10.88
CA ALA A 434 6.23 -24.06 9.43
C ALA A 434 5.73 -25.41 8.89
N PHE A 435 5.09 -25.38 7.72
CA PHE A 435 4.73 -26.54 6.90
C PHE A 435 3.76 -27.55 7.53
N VAL A 436 3.00 -27.15 8.55
CA VAL A 436 2.02 -28.01 9.22
C VAL A 436 0.64 -27.98 8.55
N ASP A 437 0.28 -26.86 7.92
CA ASP A 437 -1.03 -26.63 7.31
C ASP A 437 -1.16 -27.30 5.93
N GLU A 438 -1.67 -28.53 5.89
CA GLU A 438 -1.92 -29.24 4.63
C GLU A 438 -2.97 -28.56 3.75
N SER A 439 -3.89 -27.79 4.32
CA SER A 439 -4.87 -27.06 3.52
C SER A 439 -4.21 -25.90 2.78
N ALA A 440 -3.21 -25.26 3.36
CA ALA A 440 -2.41 -24.24 2.67
C ALA A 440 -1.60 -24.86 1.50
N ARG A 441 -0.97 -26.02 1.75
CA ARG A 441 -0.26 -26.76 0.69
C ARG A 441 -1.19 -27.14 -0.46
N LYS A 442 -2.38 -27.63 -0.15
CA LYS A 442 -3.38 -27.98 -1.16
C LYS A 442 -3.78 -26.78 -2.02
N ARG A 443 -4.00 -25.60 -1.40
CA ARG A 443 -4.31 -24.36 -2.13
C ARG A 443 -3.20 -23.95 -3.11
N ILE A 444 -1.92 -24.13 -2.75
CA ILE A 444 -0.78 -23.88 -3.65
C ILE A 444 -0.89 -24.78 -4.88
N LEU A 445 -1.07 -26.09 -4.67
CA LEU A 445 -1.15 -27.07 -5.76
C LEU A 445 -2.35 -26.85 -6.67
N GLU A 446 -3.52 -26.55 -6.10
CA GLU A 446 -4.75 -26.25 -6.85
C GLU A 446 -4.60 -24.97 -7.67
N LEU A 447 -3.98 -23.92 -7.11
CA LEU A 447 -3.73 -22.68 -7.85
C LEU A 447 -2.73 -22.90 -8.98
N LYS A 448 -1.64 -23.62 -8.75
CA LYS A 448 -0.68 -23.97 -9.80
C LYS A 448 -1.34 -24.76 -10.94
N LEU A 449 -2.16 -25.75 -10.60
CA LEU A 449 -2.89 -26.54 -11.58
C LEU A 449 -3.87 -25.68 -12.41
N PHE A 450 -4.63 -24.82 -11.74
CA PHE A 450 -5.59 -23.91 -12.40
C PHE A 450 -4.86 -22.94 -13.36
N LEU A 451 -3.71 -22.44 -12.98
CA LEU A 451 -2.92 -21.50 -13.78
C LEU A 451 -2.04 -22.19 -14.85
N GLY A 452 -1.93 -23.51 -14.85
CA GLY A 452 -1.05 -24.25 -15.74
C GLY A 452 0.45 -24.10 -15.40
N VAL A 453 0.78 -23.74 -14.14
CA VAL A 453 2.14 -23.55 -13.66
C VAL A 453 2.72 -24.89 -13.23
N GLU A 454 3.71 -25.39 -13.98
CA GLU A 454 4.39 -26.65 -13.66
C GLU A 454 5.48 -26.43 -12.61
N HIS A 455 6.27 -25.37 -12.75
CA HIS A 455 7.44 -25.09 -11.92
C HIS A 455 7.44 -23.65 -11.39
N CYS A 456 7.85 -23.46 -10.14
CA CYS A 456 8.22 -22.15 -9.60
C CYS A 456 9.43 -22.29 -8.66
N ALA A 457 10.18 -21.21 -8.47
CA ALA A 457 11.41 -21.19 -7.67
C ALA A 457 11.22 -21.67 -6.23
N LEU A 458 10.00 -21.52 -5.67
CA LEU A 458 9.66 -21.96 -4.31
C LEU A 458 9.30 -23.45 -4.21
N ASP A 459 9.21 -24.20 -5.31
CA ASP A 459 8.84 -25.63 -5.29
C ASP A 459 9.84 -26.50 -4.50
N GLY A 460 11.08 -26.03 -4.33
CA GLY A 460 12.06 -26.68 -3.46
C GLY A 460 11.54 -26.89 -2.03
N LEU A 461 10.74 -25.95 -1.50
CA LEU A 461 10.12 -26.06 -0.19
C LEU A 461 9.12 -27.23 -0.11
N LEU A 462 8.36 -27.50 -1.19
CA LEU A 462 7.45 -28.65 -1.27
C LEU A 462 8.19 -29.98 -1.20
N ALA A 463 9.35 -30.08 -1.85
CA ALA A 463 10.18 -31.29 -1.91
C ALA A 463 10.89 -31.56 -0.57
N GLU A 464 11.42 -30.52 0.09
CA GLU A 464 12.12 -30.65 1.38
C GLU A 464 11.19 -31.12 2.50
N CYS A 465 9.97 -30.56 2.57
CA CYS A 465 8.97 -30.98 3.54
C CYS A 465 8.59 -32.46 3.38
N SER A 466 8.48 -32.96 2.15
CA SER A 466 8.18 -34.36 1.87
C SER A 466 9.30 -35.31 2.33
N ARG A 467 10.55 -34.91 2.23
CA ARG A 467 11.72 -35.69 2.70
C ARG A 467 11.80 -35.75 4.23
N THR A 468 11.59 -34.64 4.90
CA THR A 468 11.62 -34.55 6.38
C THR A 468 10.54 -35.43 6.99
N ARG A 469 9.34 -35.44 6.43
CA ARG A 469 8.23 -36.31 6.87
C ARG A 469 8.51 -37.78 6.63
N ALA A 470 9.11 -38.14 5.52
CA ALA A 470 9.50 -39.53 5.21
C ALA A 470 10.57 -40.06 6.19
N GLN A 471 11.45 -39.20 6.70
CA GLN A 471 12.48 -39.54 7.66
C GLN A 471 11.93 -39.65 9.10
N GLN A 472 10.89 -38.91 9.44
CA GLN A 472 10.22 -38.97 10.76
C GLN A 472 9.19 -40.09 10.87
N GLY A 473 8.73 -40.64 9.74
CA GLY A 473 7.75 -41.74 9.63
C GLY A 473 8.38 -43.12 9.50
N GLY A 474 9.60 -43.38 10.04
CA GLY A 474 10.19 -44.70 10.13
C GLY A 474 9.35 -45.61 11.02
N PRO A 475 9.29 -46.94 10.75
CA PRO A 475 8.33 -47.86 11.37
C PRO A 475 8.46 -47.86 12.89
N SER A 476 7.36 -47.58 13.56
CA SER A 476 7.22 -47.86 15.00
C SER A 476 7.57 -49.35 15.23
N LYS A 477 8.61 -49.61 16.00
CA LYS A 477 8.88 -50.94 16.49
C LYS A 477 7.68 -51.34 17.36
N ASP A 478 6.91 -52.32 16.92
CA ASP A 478 5.91 -53.01 17.73
C ASP A 478 6.54 -53.48 19.04
N PRO A 479 5.91 -53.25 20.19
CA PRO A 479 6.36 -53.86 21.42
C PRO A 479 6.09 -55.38 21.31
N GLN A 480 7.17 -56.14 21.29
CA GLN A 480 7.13 -57.60 21.36
C GLN A 480 6.26 -58.04 22.54
N THR A 481 5.21 -58.75 22.22
CA THR A 481 4.40 -59.56 23.13
C THR A 481 5.30 -60.61 23.74
N ASN A 482 5.74 -60.42 24.99
CA ASN A 482 6.30 -61.48 25.82
C ASN A 482 5.14 -62.36 26.31
N GLN A 483 4.91 -63.46 25.61
CA GLN A 483 4.23 -64.63 26.19
C GLN A 483 5.28 -65.48 26.94
N THR A 484 5.17 -65.54 28.25
CA THR A 484 5.87 -66.51 29.11
C THR A 484 4.91 -67.57 29.49
N LEU A 485 5.31 -68.77 29.23
CA LEU A 485 4.75 -70.04 29.79
C LEU A 485 4.75 -70.02 31.33
#